data_6427fd8aa62ffe32bb617245255c5618
#
_entry.id   6427fd8aa62ffe32bb617245255c5618
#
_cell.length_a   1.000
_cell.length_b   1.000
_cell.length_c   1.000
_cell.angle_alpha   90.00
_cell.angle_beta   90.00
_cell.angle_gamma   90.00
#
_symmetry.space_group_name_H-M   'P 1'
#
loop_
_entity.id
_entity.type
_entity.pdbx_description
1 polymer ?
#
loop_
_entity_poly.entity_id
_entity_poly.type
_entity_poly.pdbx_seq_one_letter_code
_entity_poly.pdbx_strand_id
1 'polypeptide(L)'
;MKKIFLPLCLALLALAGSGSAHEAQAQSGPHKVVVAKKKATNKANTNEVRQFYKHFLKSYILGGKDVHSNPKFRALLSDALIEKLHERFVSEYDDEDGMGLAVWLFRGGGQDPDDAEMLRTLSVQPAKDNWYVVKMTSRGKRDTLRVRIVKKNKHFLITDVENPNW
;
A
#
# COMPACT_ATOMS: atom_id res chain seq x y z
N MET A 1 -1.76 43.76 6.03
CA MET A 1 -2.78 44.35 5.14
C MET A 1 -3.52 43.22 4.46
N LYS A 2 -4.78 42.94 4.93
CA LYS A 2 -6.02 43.00 4.16
C LYS A 2 -6.02 42.11 2.90
N LYS A 3 -6.92 41.14 2.68
CA LYS A 3 -8.39 41.16 2.82
C LYS A 3 -8.99 39.75 2.85
N ILE A 4 -9.94 39.60 3.70
CA ILE A 4 -11.01 38.65 3.80
C ILE A 4 -11.95 38.80 2.61
N PHE A 5 -12.43 37.70 2.04
CA PHE A 5 -13.71 37.65 1.33
C PHE A 5 -14.41 36.31 1.53
N LEU A 6 -15.52 36.40 2.26
CA LEU A 6 -16.63 35.47 2.28
C LEU A 6 -17.70 36.05 1.36
N PRO A 7 -18.49 35.27 0.64
CA PRO A 7 -19.93 35.39 0.86
C PRO A 7 -20.71 34.08 1.02
N LEU A 8 -21.50 34.13 2.01
CA LEU A 8 -22.75 33.50 2.33
C LEU A 8 -23.77 33.64 1.18
N CYS A 9 -24.40 32.56 0.75
CA CYS A 9 -25.71 32.60 0.10
C CYS A 9 -26.60 31.48 0.58
N LEU A 10 -27.57 31.89 1.36
CA LEU A 10 -28.76 31.18 1.83
C LEU A 10 -29.84 31.27 0.74
N ALA A 11 -30.50 30.19 0.39
CA ALA A 11 -31.84 30.24 -0.20
C ALA A 11 -32.63 28.95 0.14
N LEU A 12 -33.57 29.13 1.03
CA LEU A 12 -34.73 28.25 1.25
C LEU A 12 -35.73 28.43 0.09
N LEU A 13 -36.35 27.32 -0.35
CA LEU A 13 -37.67 27.34 -0.90
C LEU A 13 -38.37 26.00 -0.62
N ALA A 14 -39.38 26.08 0.24
CA ALA A 14 -40.38 25.04 0.45
C ALA A 14 -41.51 25.22 -0.59
N LEU A 15 -42.03 24.13 -1.14
CA LEU A 15 -43.33 24.09 -1.75
C LEU A 15 -43.99 22.73 -1.50
N ALA A 16 -45.05 22.79 -0.75
CA ALA A 16 -46.00 21.71 -0.54
C ALA A 16 -46.91 21.55 -1.80
N GLY A 17 -47.22 20.31 -2.14
CA GLY A 17 -48.17 19.96 -3.17
C GLY A 17 -48.80 18.61 -2.88
N SER A 18 -50.00 18.63 -2.34
CA SER A 18 -50.90 17.51 -2.11
C SER A 18 -51.55 17.08 -3.43
N GLY A 19 -51.79 15.76 -3.59
CA GLY A 19 -52.75 15.33 -4.60
C GLY A 19 -52.68 13.87 -5.03
N SER A 20 -53.65 13.09 -4.54
CA SER A 20 -54.40 12.02 -5.21
C SER A 20 -53.81 10.62 -5.27
N ALA A 21 -54.52 9.76 -4.57
CA ALA A 21 -54.49 8.30 -4.68
C ALA A 21 -54.89 7.82 -6.10
N HIS A 22 -54.10 6.87 -6.63
CA HIS A 22 -54.57 5.91 -7.60
C HIS A 22 -54.06 4.54 -7.25
N GLU A 23 -55.00 3.70 -6.88
CA GLU A 23 -54.88 2.26 -6.76
C GLU A 23 -54.58 1.66 -8.15
N ALA A 24 -53.50 0.89 -8.29
CA ALA A 24 -53.31 -0.01 -9.40
C ALA A 24 -52.40 -1.18 -9.02
N GLN A 25 -53.03 -2.27 -8.74
CA GLN A 25 -52.71 -3.67 -9.02
C GLN A 25 -51.24 -4.13 -9.01
N ALA A 26 -51.04 -5.07 -8.09
CA ALA A 26 -49.92 -5.97 -8.01
C ALA A 26 -49.68 -6.75 -9.31
N GLN A 27 -48.49 -6.62 -9.87
CA GLN A 27 -47.90 -7.66 -10.70
C GLN A 27 -46.62 -8.13 -10.06
N SER A 28 -46.68 -9.32 -9.45
CA SER A 28 -45.58 -10.08 -8.92
C SER A 28 -44.77 -10.68 -10.08
N GLY A 29 -43.75 -9.95 -10.54
CA GLY A 29 -42.68 -10.52 -11.37
C GLY A 29 -41.55 -11.08 -10.50
N PRO A 30 -40.94 -12.22 -10.85
CA PRO A 30 -39.86 -12.77 -10.04
C PRO A 30 -38.66 -11.83 -10.08
N HIS A 31 -38.36 -11.19 -8.98
CA HIS A 31 -37.11 -10.45 -8.79
C HIS A 31 -35.95 -11.42 -8.88
N LYS A 32 -35.27 -11.44 -10.03
CA LYS A 32 -33.95 -12.03 -10.17
C LYS A 32 -33.01 -11.29 -9.21
N VAL A 33 -32.79 -11.88 -8.04
CA VAL A 33 -31.73 -11.47 -7.13
C VAL A 33 -30.41 -11.71 -7.87
N VAL A 34 -29.85 -10.64 -8.44
CA VAL A 34 -28.51 -10.68 -8.98
C VAL A 34 -27.57 -10.74 -7.77
N VAL A 35 -27.25 -11.95 -7.36
CA VAL A 35 -26.20 -12.20 -6.39
C VAL A 35 -24.89 -11.73 -7.05
N ALA A 36 -24.46 -10.51 -6.70
CA ALA A 36 -23.16 -10.02 -7.08
C ALA A 36 -22.13 -11.00 -6.56
N LYS A 37 -21.56 -11.82 -7.44
CA LYS A 37 -20.42 -12.68 -7.13
C LYS A 37 -19.32 -11.77 -6.56
N LYS A 38 -19.16 -11.76 -5.24
CA LYS A 38 -17.98 -11.20 -4.57
C LYS A 38 -16.78 -11.84 -5.26
N LYS A 39 -16.05 -11.03 -6.04
CA LYS A 39 -14.78 -11.42 -6.62
C LYS A 39 -13.90 -11.86 -5.46
N ALA A 40 -13.67 -13.16 -5.34
CA ALA A 40 -12.78 -13.72 -4.33
C ALA A 40 -11.41 -13.10 -4.59
N THR A 41 -11.04 -12.11 -3.81
CA THR A 41 -9.68 -11.61 -3.76
C THR A 41 -8.87 -12.78 -3.22
N ASN A 42 -8.01 -13.35 -4.05
CA ASN A 42 -7.03 -14.37 -3.66
C ASN A 42 -6.13 -13.75 -2.59
N LYS A 43 -6.59 -13.81 -1.35
CA LYS A 43 -5.81 -13.34 -0.20
C LYS A 43 -4.59 -14.25 -0.12
N ALA A 44 -3.42 -13.68 -0.36
CA ALA A 44 -2.18 -14.43 -0.32
C ALA A 44 -2.00 -15.05 1.08
N ASN A 45 -1.53 -16.28 1.12
CA ASN A 45 -1.19 -16.95 2.38
C ASN A 45 -0.08 -16.14 3.07
N THR A 46 -0.26 -15.81 4.33
CA THR A 46 0.70 -15.00 5.12
C THR A 46 2.10 -15.61 5.12
N ASN A 47 2.21 -16.94 5.11
CA ASN A 47 3.51 -17.59 5.06
C ASN A 47 4.19 -17.41 3.69
N GLU A 48 3.43 -17.47 2.59
CA GLU A 48 3.98 -17.19 1.25
C GLU A 48 4.49 -15.74 1.17
N VAL A 49 3.71 -14.77 1.71
CA VAL A 49 4.13 -13.36 1.74
C VAL A 49 5.38 -13.17 2.59
N ARG A 50 5.48 -13.84 3.74
CA ARG A 50 6.67 -13.80 4.58
C ARG A 50 7.89 -14.36 3.86
N GLN A 51 7.78 -15.48 3.16
CA GLN A 51 8.87 -16.07 2.39
C GLN A 51 9.29 -15.17 1.22
N PHE A 52 8.32 -14.60 0.51
CA PHE A 52 8.56 -13.63 -0.54
C PHE A 52 9.34 -12.41 0.01
N TYR A 53 8.86 -11.81 1.09
CA TYR A 53 9.49 -10.61 1.65
C TYR A 53 10.89 -10.91 2.21
N LYS A 54 11.08 -12.07 2.84
CA LYS A 54 12.40 -12.53 3.30
C LYS A 54 13.37 -12.68 2.13
N HIS A 55 12.92 -13.28 1.03
CA HIS A 55 13.73 -13.41 -0.19
C HIS A 55 14.05 -12.04 -0.79
N PHE A 56 13.08 -11.15 -0.87
CA PHE A 56 13.24 -9.77 -1.34
C PHE A 56 14.32 -9.03 -0.53
N LEU A 57 14.21 -9.03 0.80
CA LEU A 57 15.22 -8.41 1.66
C LEU A 57 16.62 -9.01 1.40
N LYS A 58 16.76 -10.33 1.48
CA LYS A 58 18.03 -11.01 1.33
C LYS A 58 18.68 -10.80 -0.04
N SER A 59 17.85 -10.75 -1.10
CA SER A 59 18.38 -10.71 -2.47
C SER A 59 18.69 -9.31 -2.96
N TYR A 60 17.99 -8.29 -2.44
CA TYR A 60 18.03 -6.95 -3.04
C TYR A 60 18.30 -5.81 -2.05
N ILE A 61 17.95 -5.95 -0.78
CA ILE A 61 17.97 -4.84 0.17
C ILE A 61 19.17 -4.90 1.11
N LEU A 62 19.50 -6.10 1.59
CA LEU A 62 20.57 -6.31 2.55
C LEU A 62 21.91 -6.59 1.86
N GLY A 63 23.01 -6.23 2.52
CA GLY A 63 24.37 -6.46 2.01
C GLY A 63 24.85 -5.41 1.03
N GLY A 64 24.28 -4.18 1.04
CA GLY A 64 24.80 -3.05 0.26
C GLY A 64 24.76 -3.25 -1.26
N LYS A 65 23.79 -4.01 -1.76
CA LYS A 65 23.66 -4.30 -3.18
C LYS A 65 23.17 -3.08 -3.95
N ASP A 66 23.81 -2.83 -5.10
CA ASP A 66 23.26 -1.89 -6.07
C ASP A 66 22.00 -2.48 -6.70
N VAL A 67 20.89 -1.78 -6.55
CA VAL A 67 19.58 -2.19 -7.08
C VAL A 67 19.02 -1.26 -8.15
N HIS A 68 19.68 -0.13 -8.41
CA HIS A 68 19.20 0.89 -9.34
C HIS A 68 18.88 0.34 -10.72
N SER A 69 19.84 -0.30 -11.33
CA SER A 69 19.75 -0.83 -12.67
C SER A 69 19.26 -2.29 -12.71
N ASN A 70 18.93 -2.89 -11.57
CA ASN A 70 18.56 -4.31 -11.49
C ASN A 70 17.13 -4.56 -11.97
N PRO A 71 16.91 -5.11 -13.19
CA PRO A 71 15.57 -5.33 -13.72
C PRO A 71 14.77 -6.35 -12.90
N LYS A 72 15.42 -7.30 -12.23
CA LYS A 72 14.75 -8.29 -11.38
C LYS A 72 14.20 -7.64 -10.11
N PHE A 73 14.92 -6.67 -9.54
CA PHE A 73 14.42 -5.88 -8.42
C PHE A 73 13.22 -5.03 -8.85
N ARG A 74 13.36 -4.27 -9.93
CA ARG A 74 12.29 -3.41 -10.46
C ARG A 74 11.02 -4.19 -10.78
N ALA A 75 11.13 -5.41 -11.30
CA ALA A 75 9.99 -6.28 -11.61
C ALA A 75 9.20 -6.74 -10.37
N LEU A 76 9.74 -6.56 -9.17
CA LEU A 76 9.04 -6.86 -7.89
C LEU A 76 8.28 -5.65 -7.33
N LEU A 77 8.43 -4.47 -7.94
CA LEU A 77 7.76 -3.24 -7.55
C LEU A 77 6.75 -2.82 -8.61
N SER A 78 5.64 -2.19 -8.20
CA SER A 78 4.74 -1.57 -9.19
C SER A 78 5.36 -0.30 -9.76
N ASP A 79 5.00 0.06 -11.00
CA ASP A 79 5.48 1.27 -11.65
C ASP A 79 5.16 2.52 -10.82
N ALA A 80 3.95 2.60 -10.25
CA ALA A 80 3.56 3.69 -9.37
C ALA A 80 4.41 3.78 -8.09
N LEU A 81 4.87 2.65 -7.54
CA LEU A 81 5.78 2.67 -6.40
C LEU A 81 7.18 3.13 -6.81
N ILE A 82 7.67 2.68 -7.95
CA ILE A 82 8.97 3.10 -8.49
C ILE A 82 8.98 4.62 -8.69
N GLU A 83 7.94 5.17 -9.32
CA GLU A 83 7.78 6.60 -9.53
C GLU A 83 7.74 7.38 -8.20
N LYS A 84 6.92 6.94 -7.24
CA LYS A 84 6.83 7.53 -5.90
C LYS A 84 8.19 7.53 -5.18
N LEU A 85 8.95 6.44 -5.26
CA LEU A 85 10.27 6.32 -4.64
C LEU A 85 11.27 7.28 -5.32
N HIS A 86 11.25 7.32 -6.64
CA HIS A 86 12.10 8.20 -7.43
C HIS A 86 11.83 9.68 -7.09
N GLU A 87 10.57 10.12 -7.16
CA GLU A 87 10.17 11.49 -6.84
C GLU A 87 10.63 11.91 -5.44
N ARG A 88 10.37 11.05 -4.45
CA ARG A 88 10.73 11.33 -3.08
C ARG A 88 12.24 11.47 -2.89
N PHE A 89 13.02 10.55 -3.41
CA PHE A 89 14.46 10.49 -3.12
C PHE A 89 15.28 11.42 -4.00
N VAL A 90 14.85 11.71 -5.22
CA VAL A 90 15.47 12.78 -6.04
C VAL A 90 15.24 14.14 -5.38
N SER A 91 14.02 14.43 -4.92
CA SER A 91 13.71 15.73 -4.33
C SER A 91 14.34 15.96 -2.96
N GLU A 92 14.46 14.89 -2.14
CA GLU A 92 14.97 15.00 -0.77
C GLU A 92 16.51 14.91 -0.67
N TYR A 93 17.15 14.18 -1.58
CA TYR A 93 18.56 13.79 -1.43
C TYR A 93 19.43 14.12 -2.63
N ASP A 94 18.89 14.81 -3.64
CA ASP A 94 19.61 15.12 -4.89
C ASP A 94 20.24 13.86 -5.52
N ASP A 95 19.56 12.74 -5.36
CA ASP A 95 19.96 11.41 -5.87
C ASP A 95 19.39 11.23 -7.28
N GLU A 96 20.23 11.35 -8.30
CA GLU A 96 19.82 11.27 -9.70
C GLU A 96 19.00 10.01 -10.02
N ASP A 97 19.30 8.90 -9.33
CA ASP A 97 18.58 7.65 -9.53
C ASP A 97 17.34 7.48 -8.63
N GLY A 98 17.29 8.17 -7.50
CA GLY A 98 16.19 8.14 -6.54
C GLY A 98 15.93 6.78 -5.88
N MET A 99 16.79 5.81 -6.11
CA MET A 99 16.60 4.43 -5.65
C MET A 99 17.63 3.97 -4.63
N GLY A 100 18.79 4.63 -4.54
CA GLY A 100 19.87 4.24 -3.65
C GLY A 100 19.47 4.25 -2.18
N LEU A 101 18.82 5.31 -1.73
CA LEU A 101 18.30 5.45 -0.38
C LEU A 101 16.89 4.84 -0.23
N ALA A 102 16.14 4.71 -1.32
CA ALA A 102 14.80 4.13 -1.30
C ALA A 102 14.76 2.71 -0.74
N VAL A 103 15.83 1.94 -0.89
CA VAL A 103 15.93 0.60 -0.32
C VAL A 103 15.80 0.58 1.20
N TRP A 104 16.12 1.68 1.86
CA TRP A 104 16.05 1.78 3.32
C TRP A 104 14.62 1.83 3.84
N LEU A 105 13.65 2.21 2.99
CA LEU A 105 12.23 2.10 3.32
C LEU A 105 11.79 0.66 3.58
N PHE A 106 12.43 -0.30 2.95
CA PHE A 106 12.05 -1.72 3.05
C PHE A 106 12.70 -2.45 4.22
N ARG A 107 13.55 -1.81 5.03
CA ARG A 107 14.26 -2.45 6.13
C ARG A 107 14.22 -1.61 7.40
N GLY A 108 14.60 -2.21 8.52
CA GLY A 108 14.92 -1.53 9.76
C GLY A 108 16.42 -1.33 9.95
N GLY A 109 16.83 -0.96 11.17
CA GLY A 109 18.23 -0.99 11.62
C GLY A 109 19.06 0.25 11.31
N GLY A 110 18.47 1.31 10.75
CA GLY A 110 19.18 2.55 10.47
C GLY A 110 20.35 2.36 9.48
N GLN A 111 21.46 3.10 9.68
CA GLN A 111 22.60 3.11 8.75
C GLN A 111 23.47 1.87 8.79
N ASP A 112 23.58 1.23 9.96
CA ASP A 112 24.46 0.06 10.18
C ASP A 112 23.66 -1.11 10.79
N PRO A 113 22.88 -1.82 9.97
CA PRO A 113 22.00 -2.87 10.44
C PRO A 113 22.74 -4.20 10.68
N ASP A 114 22.20 -5.03 11.58
CA ASP A 114 22.50 -6.46 11.65
C ASP A 114 21.55 -7.23 10.72
N ASP A 115 22.00 -7.48 9.51
CA ASP A 115 21.23 -8.16 8.47
C ASP A 115 20.81 -9.58 8.88
N ALA A 116 21.67 -10.30 9.58
CA ALA A 116 21.39 -11.66 10.01
C ALA A 116 20.30 -11.66 11.09
N GLU A 117 20.37 -10.75 12.05
CA GLU A 117 19.35 -10.60 13.07
C GLU A 117 18.00 -10.19 12.46
N MET A 118 17.98 -9.24 11.52
CA MET A 118 16.76 -8.84 10.83
C MET A 118 16.10 -10.02 10.11
N LEU A 119 16.85 -10.82 9.36
CA LEU A 119 16.31 -11.99 8.65
C LEU A 119 15.80 -13.09 9.59
N ARG A 120 16.45 -13.24 10.76
CA ARG A 120 16.07 -14.22 11.77
C ARG A 120 14.80 -13.81 12.51
N THR A 121 14.65 -12.52 12.80
CA THR A 121 13.55 -11.98 13.60
C THR A 121 12.35 -11.53 12.76
N LEU A 122 12.46 -11.58 11.43
CA LEU A 122 11.43 -11.13 10.50
C LEU A 122 10.09 -11.80 10.77
N SER A 123 9.09 -10.98 11.04
CA SER A 123 7.70 -11.40 11.12
C SER A 123 6.83 -10.55 10.19
N VAL A 124 5.81 -11.18 9.61
CA VAL A 124 4.86 -10.54 8.69
C VAL A 124 3.46 -10.89 9.16
N GLN A 125 2.63 -9.88 9.39
CA GLN A 125 1.25 -10.02 9.83
C GLN A 125 0.32 -9.34 8.84
N PRO A 126 -0.78 -9.98 8.42
CA PRO A 126 -1.71 -9.39 7.48
C PRO A 126 -2.46 -8.22 8.12
N ALA A 127 -2.71 -7.18 7.34
CA ALA A 127 -3.56 -6.06 7.67
C ALA A 127 -4.67 -5.89 6.61
N LYS A 128 -5.42 -4.80 6.64
CA LYS A 128 -6.47 -4.51 5.67
C LYS A 128 -5.88 -4.18 4.28
N ASP A 129 -6.65 -4.44 3.23
CA ASP A 129 -6.37 -3.98 1.85
C ASP A 129 -4.99 -4.39 1.29
N ASN A 130 -4.59 -5.64 1.56
CA ASN A 130 -3.31 -6.22 1.18
C ASN A 130 -2.08 -5.54 1.82
N TRP A 131 -2.27 -4.76 2.86
CA TRP A 131 -1.19 -4.32 3.70
C TRP A 131 -0.72 -5.44 4.63
N TYR A 132 0.56 -5.41 4.94
CA TYR A 132 1.21 -6.29 5.89
C TYR A 132 2.06 -5.46 6.84
N VAL A 133 1.95 -5.76 8.12
CA VAL A 133 2.84 -5.21 9.15
C VAL A 133 4.07 -6.10 9.19
N VAL A 134 5.21 -5.53 8.90
CA VAL A 134 6.50 -6.20 8.92
C VAL A 134 7.26 -5.72 10.16
N LYS A 135 7.75 -6.66 10.96
CA LYS A 135 8.58 -6.38 12.12
C LYS A 135 9.89 -7.13 12.01
N MET A 136 10.97 -6.47 12.37
CA MET A 136 12.31 -7.05 12.42
C MET A 136 13.10 -6.39 13.54
N THR A 137 14.15 -7.06 14.01
CA THR A 137 15.05 -6.53 15.03
C THR A 137 16.45 -6.43 14.44
N SER A 138 17.13 -5.34 14.73
CA SER A 138 18.53 -5.13 14.38
C SER A 138 19.24 -4.50 15.57
N ARG A 139 20.35 -5.09 15.98
CA ARG A 139 21.12 -4.66 17.16
C ARG A 139 20.24 -4.47 18.41
N GLY A 140 19.31 -5.41 18.62
CA GLY A 140 18.35 -5.38 19.72
C GLY A 140 17.22 -4.36 19.61
N LYS A 141 17.25 -3.46 18.63
CA LYS A 141 16.18 -2.49 18.38
C LYS A 141 15.14 -3.08 17.42
N ARG A 142 13.88 -3.03 17.81
CA ARG A 142 12.76 -3.50 16.98
C ARG A 142 12.24 -2.38 16.10
N ASP A 143 12.19 -2.64 14.80
CA ASP A 143 11.57 -1.77 13.82
C ASP A 143 10.26 -2.38 13.29
N THR A 144 9.34 -1.50 12.93
CA THR A 144 8.05 -1.87 12.36
C THR A 144 7.77 -0.99 11.15
N LEU A 145 7.45 -1.62 10.04
CA LEU A 145 7.05 -0.93 8.82
C LEU A 145 5.80 -1.61 8.23
N ARG A 146 5.18 -0.99 7.25
CA ARG A 146 4.03 -1.54 6.53
C ARG A 146 4.36 -1.66 5.06
N VAL A 147 4.00 -2.77 4.45
CA VAL A 147 4.21 -3.02 3.03
C VAL A 147 2.90 -3.49 2.42
N ARG A 148 2.53 -2.94 1.29
CA ARG A 148 1.38 -3.39 0.52
C ARG A 148 1.84 -4.36 -0.55
N ILE A 149 1.38 -5.62 -0.46
CA ILE A 149 1.80 -6.70 -1.35
C ILE A 149 0.57 -7.31 -1.99
N VAL A 150 0.56 -7.39 -3.32
CA VAL A 150 -0.50 -8.03 -4.08
C VAL A 150 0.03 -9.26 -4.82
N LYS A 151 -0.83 -10.27 -5.02
CA LYS A 151 -0.51 -11.44 -5.85
C LYS A 151 -1.18 -11.27 -7.21
N LYS A 152 -0.37 -11.15 -8.27
CA LYS A 152 -0.83 -11.02 -9.65
C LYS A 152 -0.22 -12.15 -10.48
N ASN A 153 -1.06 -12.95 -11.14
CA ASN A 153 -0.61 -14.04 -12.01
C ASN A 153 0.45 -14.96 -11.36
N LYS A 154 0.23 -15.38 -10.10
CA LYS A 154 1.13 -16.22 -9.28
C LYS A 154 2.40 -15.51 -8.79
N HIS A 155 2.67 -14.26 -9.15
CA HIS A 155 3.81 -13.47 -8.69
C HIS A 155 3.37 -12.46 -7.63
N PHE A 156 4.26 -12.18 -6.68
CA PHE A 156 4.06 -11.10 -5.72
C PHE A 156 4.63 -9.80 -6.28
N LEU A 157 3.92 -8.70 -5.99
CA LEU A 157 4.30 -7.34 -6.36
C LEU A 157 4.14 -6.45 -5.13
N ILE A 158 5.16 -5.68 -4.80
CA ILE A 158 5.08 -4.65 -3.78
C ILE A 158 4.53 -3.39 -4.45
N THR A 159 3.43 -2.87 -3.92
CA THR A 159 2.73 -1.73 -4.50
C THR A 159 2.81 -0.47 -3.65
N ASP A 160 3.22 -0.60 -2.40
CA ASP A 160 3.44 0.54 -1.51
C ASP A 160 4.29 0.14 -0.30
N VAL A 161 4.91 1.13 0.35
CA VAL A 161 5.67 0.96 1.57
C VAL A 161 5.56 2.20 2.46
N GLU A 162 5.42 1.98 3.75
CA GLU A 162 5.42 3.00 4.79
C GLU A 162 6.42 2.59 5.89
N ASN A 163 7.42 3.41 6.11
CA ASN A 163 8.38 3.22 7.19
C ASN A 163 8.42 4.50 8.04
N PRO A 164 7.93 4.47 9.28
CA PRO A 164 7.85 5.66 10.13
C PRO A 164 9.21 6.18 10.59
N ASN A 165 10.28 5.44 10.33
CA ASN A 165 11.66 5.84 10.69
C ASN A 165 12.39 6.53 9.51
N TRP A 166 11.69 6.72 8.37
CA TRP A 166 12.22 7.29 7.13
C TRP A 166 11.26 8.29 6.48
#